data_6f1f42e1d260fa032d6f3a34efd98234
#
_entry.id   6f1f42e1d260fa032d6f3a34efd98234
#
_cell.length_a   1.000
_cell.length_b   1.000
_cell.length_c   1.000
_cell.angle_alpha   90.00
_cell.angle_beta   90.00
_cell.angle_gamma   90.00
#
_symmetry.space_group_name_H-M   'P 1'
#
loop_
_entity.id
_entity.type
_entity.pdbx_description
1 polymer ?
#
loop_
_entity_poly.entity_id
_entity_poly.type
_entity_poly.pdbx_seq_one_letter_code
_entity_poly.pdbx_strand_id
1 'polypeptide(L)'
;MSILLNVLNRRNTQEEVAIAFRDYRAYLESVRSFLPPSGYEFASAPWHYDHNDHKCPHDSWVESLLIREPSSGTRHEVREIEIAIRLLGAYHDGYLELSYFHITRDGKT
;
A
#
# COMPACT_ATOMS: atom_id res chain seq x y z
N MET A 1 -3.26 -10.85 9.04
CA MET A 1 -3.44 -11.46 7.70
C MET A 1 -2.08 -11.80 7.11
N SER A 2 -1.90 -12.98 6.58
CA SER A 2 -0.57 -13.46 6.20
C SER A 2 -0.55 -14.25 4.89
N ILE A 3 -1.57 -14.13 4.04
CA ILE A 3 -1.66 -14.91 2.79
C ILE A 3 -0.40 -14.71 1.95
N LEU A 4 -0.05 -13.46 1.66
CA LEU A 4 1.13 -13.15 0.85
C LEU A 4 2.43 -13.36 1.63
N LEU A 5 2.44 -13.11 2.93
CA LEU A 5 3.63 -13.34 3.76
C LEU A 5 3.99 -14.83 3.82
N ASN A 6 3.00 -15.71 3.88
CA ASN A 6 3.25 -17.15 3.84
C ASN A 6 3.91 -17.57 2.53
N VAL A 7 3.50 -16.95 1.42
CA VAL A 7 4.14 -17.18 0.12
C VAL A 7 5.58 -16.67 0.11
N LEU A 8 5.80 -15.45 0.61
CA LEU A 8 7.11 -14.81 0.59
C LEU A 8 8.15 -15.52 1.46
N ASN A 9 7.72 -16.23 2.50
CA ASN A 9 8.62 -16.92 3.43
C ASN A 9 9.02 -18.33 2.99
N ARG A 10 8.57 -18.77 1.81
CA ARG A 10 8.82 -20.11 1.29
C ARG A 10 9.15 -20.05 -0.18
N ARG A 11 9.85 -21.09 -0.65
CA ARG A 11 9.98 -21.31 -2.10
C ARG A 11 8.68 -21.93 -2.59
N ASN A 12 8.01 -21.26 -3.50
CA ASN A 12 6.71 -21.67 -4.02
C ASN A 12 6.77 -21.81 -5.53
N THR A 13 5.93 -22.70 -6.07
CA THR A 13 5.71 -22.80 -7.50
C THR A 13 4.91 -21.57 -8.00
N GLN A 14 4.95 -21.34 -9.31
CA GLN A 14 4.14 -20.29 -9.91
C GLN A 14 2.64 -20.50 -9.65
N GLU A 15 2.21 -21.77 -9.65
CA GLU A 15 0.81 -22.10 -9.35
C GLU A 15 0.42 -21.71 -7.93
N GLU A 16 1.28 -22.01 -6.94
CA GLU A 16 1.03 -21.64 -5.55
C GLU A 16 0.97 -20.11 -5.38
N VAL A 17 1.84 -19.39 -6.05
CA VAL A 17 1.84 -17.91 -6.03
C VAL A 17 0.54 -17.37 -6.65
N ALA A 18 0.11 -17.94 -7.78
CA ALA A 18 -1.14 -17.53 -8.43
C ALA A 18 -2.36 -17.75 -7.53
N ILE A 19 -2.37 -18.88 -6.81
CA ILE A 19 -3.44 -19.17 -5.85
C ILE A 19 -3.43 -18.17 -4.71
N ALA A 20 -2.25 -17.82 -4.18
CA ALA A 20 -2.13 -16.84 -3.10
C ALA A 20 -2.64 -15.46 -3.51
N PHE A 21 -2.31 -15.00 -4.73
CA PHE A 21 -2.85 -13.73 -5.23
C PHE A 21 -4.34 -13.77 -5.45
N ARG A 22 -4.87 -14.88 -5.94
CA ARG A 22 -6.32 -15.07 -6.08
C ARG A 22 -7.00 -14.97 -4.72
N ASP A 23 -6.45 -15.65 -3.71
CA ASP A 23 -7.00 -15.63 -2.35
C ASP A 23 -6.92 -14.23 -1.74
N TYR A 24 -5.85 -13.50 -2.01
CA TYR A 24 -5.70 -12.12 -1.54
C TYR A 24 -6.77 -11.21 -2.17
N ARG A 25 -7.01 -11.36 -3.48
CA ARG A 25 -8.06 -10.57 -4.14
C ARG A 25 -9.44 -10.90 -3.58
N ALA A 26 -9.71 -12.17 -3.29
CA ALA A 26 -10.97 -12.57 -2.66
C ALA A 26 -11.10 -11.98 -1.26
N TYR A 27 -9.99 -11.93 -0.51
CA TYR A 27 -9.97 -11.28 0.79
C TYR A 27 -10.29 -9.78 0.68
N LEU A 28 -9.67 -9.09 -0.26
CA LEU A 28 -9.95 -7.67 -0.48
C LEU A 28 -11.43 -7.42 -0.79
N GLU A 29 -12.02 -8.25 -1.63
CA GLU A 29 -13.44 -8.14 -1.93
C GLU A 29 -14.31 -8.36 -0.69
N SER A 30 -13.91 -9.29 0.18
CA SER A 30 -14.65 -9.59 1.40
C SER A 30 -14.64 -8.45 2.41
N VAL A 31 -13.61 -7.61 2.40
CA VAL A 31 -13.48 -6.48 3.33
C VAL A 31 -13.76 -5.12 2.67
N ARG A 32 -14.17 -5.13 1.42
CA ARG A 32 -14.36 -3.91 0.63
C ARG A 32 -15.25 -2.88 1.33
N SER A 33 -16.32 -3.33 1.96
CA SER A 33 -17.25 -2.43 2.65
C SER A 33 -16.67 -1.79 3.91
N PHE A 34 -15.57 -2.32 4.43
CA PHE A 34 -14.89 -1.81 5.61
C PHE A 34 -13.72 -0.88 5.27
N LEU A 35 -13.39 -0.76 3.99
CA LEU A 35 -12.27 0.07 3.53
C LEU A 35 -12.81 1.38 2.95
N PRO A 36 -12.06 2.51 3.10
CA PRO A 36 -12.34 3.68 2.31
C PRO A 36 -12.26 3.35 0.82
N PRO A 37 -13.11 3.94 -0.04
CA PRO A 37 -13.07 3.64 -1.48
C PRO A 37 -11.67 3.82 -2.10
N SER A 38 -10.94 4.86 -1.72
CA SER A 38 -9.57 5.08 -2.20
C SER A 38 -8.62 3.99 -1.73
N GLY A 39 -8.79 3.49 -0.51
CA GLY A 39 -7.98 2.40 0.02
C GLY A 39 -8.20 1.10 -0.73
N TYR A 40 -9.45 0.76 -1.03
CA TYR A 40 -9.75 -0.42 -1.82
C TYR A 40 -9.22 -0.29 -3.25
N GLU A 41 -9.45 0.85 -3.87
CA GLU A 41 -8.95 1.12 -5.22
C GLU A 41 -7.44 0.97 -5.31
N PHE A 42 -6.72 1.54 -4.35
CA PHE A 42 -5.27 1.40 -4.26
C PHE A 42 -4.86 -0.07 -4.09
N ALA A 43 -5.43 -0.77 -3.11
CA ALA A 43 -5.04 -2.14 -2.77
C ALA A 43 -5.35 -3.13 -3.89
N SER A 44 -6.40 -2.89 -4.67
CA SER A 44 -6.83 -3.79 -5.74
C SER A 44 -6.25 -3.46 -7.10
N ALA A 45 -5.51 -2.36 -7.23
CA ALA A 45 -5.00 -1.92 -8.53
C ALA A 45 -4.00 -2.94 -9.10
N PRO A 46 -4.20 -3.38 -10.37
CA PRO A 46 -3.37 -4.44 -10.95
C PRO A 46 -1.89 -4.11 -11.03
N TRP A 47 -1.51 -2.85 -11.16
CA TRP A 47 -0.12 -2.46 -11.32
C TRP A 47 0.75 -2.77 -10.10
N HIS A 48 0.16 -3.00 -8.93
CA HIS A 48 0.91 -3.44 -7.74
C HIS A 48 1.48 -4.86 -7.89
N TYR A 49 0.88 -5.67 -8.74
CA TYR A 49 1.15 -7.10 -8.82
C TYR A 49 1.74 -7.53 -10.17
N ASP A 50 1.88 -6.60 -11.09
CA ASP A 50 2.45 -6.85 -12.41
C ASP A 50 3.88 -6.31 -12.46
N HIS A 51 4.86 -7.21 -12.39
CA HIS A 51 6.27 -6.82 -12.38
C HIS A 51 6.72 -6.20 -13.70
N ASN A 52 5.96 -6.34 -14.76
CA ASN A 52 6.24 -5.70 -16.04
C ASN A 52 5.70 -4.27 -16.12
N ASP A 53 4.84 -3.88 -15.18
CA ASP A 53 4.37 -2.51 -15.11
C ASP A 53 5.43 -1.66 -14.40
N HIS A 54 5.85 -0.59 -15.07
CA HIS A 54 6.89 0.30 -14.52
C HIS A 54 6.45 1.02 -13.24
N LYS A 55 5.17 1.05 -12.94
CA LYS A 55 4.62 1.61 -11.70
C LYS A 55 4.57 0.60 -10.56
N CYS A 56 4.88 -0.68 -10.82
CA CYS A 56 4.89 -1.69 -9.76
C CYS A 56 5.96 -1.34 -8.72
N PRO A 57 5.63 -1.35 -7.41
CA PRO A 57 6.59 -1.04 -6.36
C PRO A 57 7.71 -2.07 -6.20
N HIS A 58 7.56 -3.25 -6.79
CA HIS A 58 8.55 -4.31 -6.74
C HIS A 58 9.94 -3.80 -7.18
N ASP A 59 10.96 -4.10 -6.40
CA ASP A 59 12.35 -3.67 -6.65
C ASP A 59 12.55 -2.16 -6.74
N SER A 60 11.62 -1.37 -6.22
CA SER A 60 11.77 0.07 -6.12
C SER A 60 12.76 0.45 -5.01
N TRP A 61 13.40 1.59 -5.18
CA TRP A 61 14.30 2.16 -4.17
C TRP A 61 13.61 3.28 -3.42
N VAL A 62 13.65 3.25 -2.09
CA VAL A 62 13.11 4.33 -1.27
C VAL A 62 14.06 5.51 -1.35
N GLU A 63 13.57 6.63 -1.86
CA GLU A 63 14.33 7.87 -1.92
C GLU A 63 14.05 8.79 -0.74
N SER A 64 12.80 8.83 -0.29
CA SER A 64 12.45 9.65 0.86
C SER A 64 11.25 9.09 1.59
N LEU A 65 11.23 9.32 2.88
CA LEU A 65 10.11 9.03 3.76
C LEU A 65 9.89 10.27 4.62
N LEU A 66 8.69 10.85 4.54
CA LEU A 66 8.30 11.97 5.35
C LEU A 66 7.11 11.57 6.21
N ILE A 67 7.24 11.79 7.51
CA ILE A 67 6.14 11.60 8.46
C ILE A 67 5.90 12.94 9.12
N ARG A 68 4.66 13.42 9.06
CA ARG A 68 4.25 14.67 9.65
C ARG A 68 3.04 14.45 10.54
N GLU A 69 2.94 15.27 11.58
CA GLU A 69 1.76 15.30 12.43
C GLU A 69 1.19 16.72 12.43
N PRO A 70 0.48 17.12 11.36
CA PRO A 70 -0.17 18.42 11.34
C PRO A 70 -1.22 18.51 12.42
N SER A 71 -1.43 19.72 12.91
CA SER A 71 -2.39 19.99 13.96
C SER A 71 -3.38 21.06 13.54
N SER A 72 -4.57 20.98 14.09
CA SER A 72 -5.62 21.98 13.90
C SER A 72 -6.40 22.15 15.20
N GLY A 73 -7.38 23.03 15.17
CA GLY A 73 -8.13 23.40 16.36
C GLY A 73 -7.53 24.61 17.08
N THR A 74 -8.27 25.21 17.97
CA THR A 74 -7.89 26.46 18.64
C THR A 74 -6.62 26.31 19.47
N ARG A 75 -6.38 25.12 19.99
CA ARG A 75 -5.21 24.80 20.83
C ARG A 75 -4.29 23.79 20.19
N HIS A 76 -4.42 23.56 18.87
CA HIS A 76 -3.69 22.51 18.15
C HIS A 76 -3.94 21.10 18.73
N GLU A 77 -5.13 20.89 19.24
CA GLU A 77 -5.51 19.63 19.90
C GLU A 77 -5.92 18.54 18.93
N VAL A 78 -6.29 18.89 17.71
CA VAL A 78 -6.63 17.92 16.67
C VAL A 78 -5.33 17.50 15.98
N ARG A 79 -5.00 16.23 16.07
CA ARG A 79 -3.77 15.68 15.51
C ARG A 79 -4.09 14.63 14.47
N GLU A 80 -3.39 14.72 13.36
CA GLU A 80 -3.49 13.76 12.26
C GLU A 80 -2.07 13.34 11.88
N ILE A 81 -1.97 12.23 11.18
CA ILE A 81 -0.68 11.77 10.66
C ILE A 81 -0.74 11.79 9.15
N GLU A 82 0.30 12.33 8.55
CA GLU A 82 0.55 12.26 7.11
C GLU A 82 1.85 11.53 6.87
N ILE A 83 1.84 10.62 5.91
CA ILE A 83 3.01 9.88 5.51
C ILE A 83 3.16 10.03 4.00
N ALA A 84 4.35 10.39 3.55
CA ALA A 84 4.67 10.46 2.13
C ALA A 84 5.93 9.65 1.86
N ILE A 85 5.86 8.75 0.88
CA ILE A 85 6.98 7.92 0.47
C ILE A 85 7.22 8.18 -1.00
N ARG A 86 8.48 8.46 -1.36
CA ARG A 86 8.90 8.57 -2.74
C ARG A 86 9.81 7.41 -3.08
N LEU A 87 9.44 6.69 -4.12
CA LEU A 87 10.18 5.54 -4.62
C LEU A 87 10.70 5.83 -6.03
N LEU A 88 11.94 5.47 -6.29
CA LEU A 88 12.42 5.34 -7.67
C LEU A 88 11.97 3.96 -8.17
N GLY A 89 11.20 3.93 -9.25
CA GLY A 89 10.68 2.68 -9.81
C GLY A 89 11.78 1.72 -10.23
N ALA A 90 11.43 0.44 -10.32
CA ALA A 90 12.38 -0.64 -10.62
C ALA A 90 13.14 -0.43 -11.93
N TYR A 91 12.53 0.21 -12.91
CA TYR A 91 13.14 0.48 -14.21
C TYR A 91 13.90 1.80 -14.26
N HIS A 92 13.92 2.56 -13.15
CA HIS A 92 14.64 3.83 -13.01
C HIS A 92 14.19 4.91 -14.00
N ASP A 93 12.98 4.82 -14.49
CA ASP A 93 12.41 5.76 -15.47
C ASP A 93 11.28 6.62 -14.91
N GLY A 94 11.04 6.53 -13.62
CA GLY A 94 10.00 7.34 -12.99
C GLY A 94 9.93 7.11 -11.48
N TYR A 95 9.11 7.91 -10.85
CA TYR A 95 8.92 7.87 -9.41
C TYR A 95 7.49 7.50 -9.07
N LEU A 96 7.33 6.76 -7.97
CA LEU A 96 6.03 6.55 -7.36
C LEU A 96 6.00 7.39 -6.08
N GLU A 97 4.93 8.13 -5.92
CA GLU A 97 4.69 8.88 -4.69
C GLU A 97 3.44 8.32 -4.02
N LEU A 98 3.63 7.79 -2.83
CA LEU A 98 2.56 7.23 -2.02
C LEU A 98 2.29 8.20 -0.88
N SER A 99 1.06 8.66 -0.78
CA SER A 99 0.66 9.61 0.24
C SER A 99 -0.50 9.04 1.05
N TYR A 100 -0.32 9.05 2.36
CA TYR A 100 -1.34 8.66 3.32
C TYR A 100 -1.63 9.86 4.21
N PHE A 101 -2.86 10.28 4.26
CA PHE A 101 -3.24 11.48 5.00
C PHE A 101 -4.55 11.27 5.72
N HIS A 102 -4.87 12.18 6.64
CA HIS A 102 -6.03 12.08 7.53
C HIS A 102 -6.05 10.79 8.35
N ILE A 103 -4.87 10.27 8.72
CA ILE A 103 -4.77 9.10 9.56
C ILE A 103 -4.90 9.58 11.00
N THR A 104 -5.95 9.13 11.70
CA THR A 104 -6.12 9.40 13.11
C THR A 104 -5.37 8.36 13.93
N ARG A 105 -5.13 8.66 15.20
CA ARG A 105 -4.37 7.76 16.07
C ARG A 105 -5.04 6.40 16.30
N ASP A 106 -6.32 6.26 15.98
CA ASP A 106 -7.01 4.96 16.02
C ASP A 106 -6.99 4.26 14.65
N GLY A 107 -6.22 4.78 13.70
CA GLY A 107 -6.02 4.17 12.40
C GLY A 107 -7.17 4.36 11.42
N LYS A 108 -8.12 5.23 11.73
CA LYS A 108 -9.24 5.54 10.83
C LYS A 108 -8.97 6.82 10.07
N THR A 109 -9.45 6.86 8.85
CA THR A 109 -9.36 8.05 8.00
C THR A 109 -10.71 8.69 7.81
#